data_d6685683cabcce7c00845f80973ce7ed
#
_entry.id   d6685683cabcce7c00845f80973ce7ed
#
_cell.length_a   1.000
_cell.length_b   1.000
_cell.length_c   1.000
_cell.angle_alpha   90.00
_cell.angle_beta   90.00
_cell.angle_gamma   90.00
#
_symmetry.space_group_name_H-M   'P 1'
#
loop_
_entity.id
_entity.type
_entity.pdbx_description
1 polymer ?
#
loop_
_entity_poly.entity_id
_entity_poly.type
_entity_poly.pdbx_seq_one_letter_code
_entity_poly.pdbx_strand_id
1 'polypeptide(L)'
;MSDFTYSRQKIISQLISARLEKGLSQEQLAKLIGTQRSNICRIESGTQNLTVDMLLKITAALGKDVNFSLEERIEPMSNIYNLKLYNETLLTFSLEEKGLEGLKVEIIYINEEKKSILPIDLSLTNDGVLKWLQK
;
A
#
# COMPACT_ATOMS: atom_id res chain seq x y z
N MET A 1 -3.72 4.97 -13.61
CA MET A 1 -2.74 5.79 -12.88
C MET A 1 -1.58 4.88 -12.50
N SER A 2 -0.33 5.27 -12.76
CA SER A 2 0.80 4.42 -12.38
C SER A 2 0.96 4.40 -10.85
N ASP A 3 1.46 3.29 -10.29
CA ASP A 3 1.72 3.16 -8.84
C ASP A 3 2.64 4.27 -8.32
N PHE A 4 3.56 4.74 -9.16
CA PHE A 4 4.44 5.86 -8.86
C PHE A 4 3.68 7.17 -8.63
N THR A 5 2.69 7.48 -9.45
CA THR A 5 1.86 8.68 -9.32
C THR A 5 1.04 8.65 -8.03
N TYR A 6 0.50 7.49 -7.70
CA TYR A 6 -0.25 7.29 -6.46
C TYR A 6 0.63 7.49 -5.21
N SER A 7 1.81 6.89 -5.19
CA SER A 7 2.76 7.01 -4.08
C SER A 7 3.21 8.46 -3.88
N ARG A 8 3.48 9.18 -4.98
CA ARG A 8 3.84 10.60 -4.95
C ARG A 8 2.72 11.46 -4.38
N GLN A 9 1.48 11.27 -4.81
CA GLN A 9 0.33 12.02 -4.31
C GLN A 9 0.10 11.76 -2.82
N LYS A 10 0.32 10.54 -2.34
CA LYS A 10 0.23 10.20 -0.93
C LYS A 10 1.25 10.97 -0.09
N ILE A 11 2.50 11.04 -0.54
CA ILE A 11 3.55 11.83 0.13
C ILE A 11 3.17 13.31 0.17
N ILE A 12 2.75 13.89 -0.95
CA ILE A 12 2.35 15.30 -1.04
C ILE A 12 1.19 15.59 -0.09
N SER A 13 0.17 14.74 -0.04
CA SER A 13 -0.97 14.91 0.88
C SER A 13 -0.55 14.90 2.35
N GLN A 14 0.41 14.06 2.72
CA GLN A 14 0.96 14.04 4.08
C GLN A 14 1.71 15.33 4.41
N LEU A 15 2.48 15.88 3.47
CA LEU A 15 3.17 17.16 3.66
C LEU A 15 2.19 18.32 3.84
N ILE A 16 1.14 18.38 3.03
CA ILE A 16 0.08 19.39 3.13
C ILE A 16 -0.61 19.30 4.50
N SER A 17 -1.00 18.10 4.92
CA SER A 17 -1.65 17.87 6.20
C SER A 17 -0.75 18.31 7.37
N ALA A 18 0.52 17.93 7.34
CA ALA A 18 1.48 18.32 8.39
C ALA A 18 1.70 19.84 8.45
N ARG A 19 1.73 20.53 7.30
CA ARG A 19 1.81 21.98 7.25
C ARG A 19 0.57 22.64 7.87
N LEU A 20 -0.62 22.16 7.51
CA LEU A 20 -1.88 22.68 8.03
C LEU A 20 -2.04 22.42 9.53
N GLU A 21 -1.66 21.23 10.02
CA GLU A 21 -1.63 20.91 11.45
C GLU A 21 -0.76 21.91 12.24
N LYS A 22 0.35 22.34 11.65
CA LYS A 22 1.25 23.34 12.26
C LYS A 22 0.74 24.78 12.09
N GLY A 23 -0.37 25.00 11.39
CA GLY A 23 -0.95 26.31 11.16
C GLY A 23 -0.13 27.20 10.21
N LEU A 24 0.73 26.60 9.37
CA LEU A 24 1.60 27.34 8.46
C LEU A 24 0.95 27.53 7.08
N SER A 25 1.05 28.75 6.55
CA SER A 25 0.78 29.01 5.13
C SER A 25 1.92 28.50 4.24
N GLN A 26 1.68 28.35 2.95
CA GLN A 26 2.73 28.03 1.98
C GLN A 26 3.88 29.05 2.00
N GLU A 27 3.57 30.33 2.22
CA GLU A 27 4.57 31.37 2.30
C GLU A 27 5.41 31.28 3.57
N GLN A 28 4.78 30.98 4.70
CA GLN A 28 5.50 30.81 5.98
C GLN A 28 6.42 29.58 5.92
N LEU A 29 5.96 28.47 5.36
CA LEU A 29 6.80 27.28 5.15
C LEU A 29 7.96 27.59 4.21
N ALA A 30 7.71 28.29 3.11
CA ALA A 30 8.75 28.69 2.16
C ALA A 30 9.85 29.54 2.83
N LYS A 31 9.49 30.50 3.67
CA LYS A 31 10.44 31.30 4.44
C LYS A 31 11.27 30.47 5.42
N LEU A 32 10.64 29.51 6.11
CA LEU A 32 11.34 28.62 7.05
C LEU A 32 12.42 27.78 6.41
N ILE A 33 12.20 27.30 5.20
CA ILE A 33 13.15 26.43 4.47
C ILE A 33 14.04 27.18 3.47
N GLY A 34 13.91 28.52 3.40
CA GLY A 34 14.74 29.36 2.52
C GLY A 34 14.41 29.21 1.02
N THR A 35 13.13 29.07 0.69
CA THR A 35 12.66 28.97 -0.69
C THR A 35 11.54 29.98 -1.00
N GLN A 36 11.03 29.98 -2.22
CA GLN A 36 9.90 30.81 -2.62
C GLN A 36 8.56 30.10 -2.46
N ARG A 37 7.50 30.87 -2.15
CA ARG A 37 6.13 30.35 -2.08
C ARG A 37 5.72 29.58 -3.35
N SER A 38 6.11 30.08 -4.52
CA SER A 38 5.80 29.44 -5.81
C SER A 38 6.36 28.01 -5.90
N ASN A 39 7.52 27.77 -5.27
CA ASN A 39 8.12 26.44 -5.24
C ASN A 39 7.27 25.47 -4.38
N ILE A 40 6.85 25.91 -3.18
CA ILE A 40 5.96 25.13 -2.32
C ILE A 40 4.63 24.85 -3.02
N CYS A 41 4.04 25.85 -3.67
CA CYS A 41 2.82 25.70 -4.44
C CYS A 41 2.93 24.63 -5.53
N ARG A 42 4.03 24.60 -6.29
CA ARG A 42 4.26 23.60 -7.34
C ARG A 42 4.50 22.20 -6.79
N ILE A 43 5.17 22.09 -5.66
CA ILE A 43 5.36 20.79 -4.96
C ILE A 43 4.00 20.26 -4.51
N GLU A 44 3.21 21.07 -3.82
CA GLU A 44 1.90 20.67 -3.29
C GLU A 44 0.86 20.38 -4.40
N SER A 45 0.94 21.07 -5.53
CA SER A 45 0.10 20.78 -6.71
C SER A 45 0.57 19.56 -7.52
N GLY A 46 1.73 19.01 -7.21
CA GLY A 46 2.30 17.87 -7.94
C GLY A 46 2.89 18.23 -9.32
N THR A 47 2.99 19.50 -9.66
CA THR A 47 3.55 19.96 -10.95
C THR A 47 5.08 20.02 -10.97
N GLN A 48 5.71 19.95 -9.80
CA GLN A 48 7.17 19.93 -9.66
C GLN A 48 7.62 18.65 -8.98
N ASN A 49 8.77 18.12 -9.42
CA ASN A 49 9.37 16.97 -8.76
C ASN A 49 9.85 17.34 -7.35
N LEU A 50 9.51 16.51 -6.38
CA LEU A 50 9.98 16.62 -5.03
C LEU A 50 11.28 15.83 -4.89
N THR A 51 12.39 16.52 -4.62
CA THR A 51 13.66 15.87 -4.32
C THR A 51 13.68 15.39 -2.88
N VAL A 52 14.50 14.37 -2.58
CA VAL A 52 14.70 13.88 -1.21
C VAL A 52 15.18 15.00 -0.29
N ASP A 53 16.12 15.82 -0.73
CA ASP A 53 16.62 16.95 0.06
C ASP A 53 15.51 17.95 0.40
N MET A 54 14.66 18.25 -0.55
CA MET A 54 13.53 19.17 -0.32
C MET A 54 12.51 18.55 0.64
N LEU A 55 12.22 17.25 0.49
CA LEU A 55 11.36 16.52 1.41
C LEU A 55 11.88 16.59 2.85
N LEU A 56 13.17 16.31 3.05
CA LEU A 56 13.81 16.37 4.37
C LEU A 56 13.81 17.78 4.97
N LYS A 57 14.02 18.82 4.16
CA LYS A 57 13.93 20.22 4.61
C LYS A 57 12.51 20.58 5.05
N ILE A 58 11.51 20.20 4.28
CA ILE A 58 10.11 20.48 4.61
C ILE A 58 9.71 19.76 5.90
N THR A 59 10.00 18.47 6.02
CA THR A 59 9.63 17.69 7.20
C THR A 59 10.34 18.15 8.45
N ALA A 60 11.62 18.50 8.38
CA ALA A 60 12.36 19.09 9.49
C ALA A 60 11.74 20.41 9.95
N ALA A 61 11.36 21.32 9.04
CA ALA A 61 10.68 22.56 9.36
C ALA A 61 9.29 22.34 10.01
N LEU A 62 8.64 21.23 9.66
CA LEU A 62 7.35 20.83 10.22
C LEU A 62 7.49 20.06 11.56
N GLY A 63 8.73 19.75 11.99
CA GLY A 63 8.98 18.96 13.20
C GLY A 63 8.53 17.50 13.05
N LYS A 64 8.60 16.96 11.85
CA LYS A 64 8.26 15.57 11.52
C LYS A 64 9.50 14.84 11.03
N ASP A 65 9.61 13.57 11.37
CA ASP A 65 10.64 12.69 10.84
C ASP A 65 10.10 11.88 9.66
N VAL A 66 10.98 11.54 8.73
CA VAL A 66 10.67 10.71 7.58
C VAL A 66 11.28 9.33 7.80
N ASN A 67 10.44 8.31 7.79
CA ASN A 67 10.89 6.93 7.80
C ASN A 67 10.65 6.31 6.42
N PHE A 68 11.70 5.75 5.85
CA PHE A 68 11.61 4.97 4.62
C PHE A 68 11.85 3.50 4.95
N SER A 69 10.92 2.67 4.55
CA SER A 69 11.14 1.23 4.47
C SER A 69 11.04 0.81 3.01
N LEU A 70 12.01 0.04 2.55
CA LEU A 70 11.95 -0.62 1.26
C LEU A 70 11.51 -2.04 1.53
N GLU A 71 10.29 -2.34 1.14
CA GLU A 71 9.74 -3.69 1.15
C GLU A 71 9.87 -4.26 -0.25
N GLU A 72 10.13 -5.56 -0.35
CA GLU A 72 10.05 -6.22 -1.64
C GLU A 72 8.66 -5.99 -2.22
N ARG A 73 8.61 -5.46 -3.43
CA ARG A 73 7.38 -5.44 -4.18
C ARG A 73 7.05 -6.89 -4.49
N ILE A 74 6.20 -7.48 -3.68
CA ILE A 74 5.48 -8.65 -4.11
C ILE A 74 4.60 -8.13 -5.24
N GLU A 75 5.08 -8.31 -6.50
CA GLU A 75 4.17 -8.21 -7.64
C GLU A 75 2.99 -9.07 -7.23
N PRO A 76 1.75 -8.53 -7.18
CA PRO A 76 0.63 -9.41 -7.06
C PRO A 76 0.75 -10.34 -8.27
N MET A 77 1.29 -11.54 -8.06
CA MET A 77 1.02 -12.62 -8.97
C MET A 77 -0.49 -12.59 -9.02
N SER A 78 -1.01 -12.08 -10.13
CA SER A 78 -2.43 -11.93 -10.37
C SER A 78 -3.07 -13.17 -9.82
N ASN A 79 -3.92 -13.02 -8.80
CA ASN A 79 -4.74 -14.08 -8.25
C ASN A 79 -4.24 -14.78 -6.96
N ILE A 80 -3.47 -14.10 -6.08
CA ILE A 80 -3.26 -14.58 -4.71
C ILE A 80 -4.36 -14.04 -3.81
N TYR A 81 -5.04 -14.92 -3.11
CA TYR A 81 -6.12 -14.62 -2.19
C TYR A 81 -5.77 -15.06 -0.79
N ASN A 82 -6.11 -14.23 0.19
CA ASN A 82 -5.92 -14.54 1.60
C ASN A 82 -7.26 -14.64 2.30
N LEU A 83 -7.55 -15.80 2.86
CA LEU A 83 -8.65 -15.96 3.80
C LEU A 83 -8.17 -15.52 5.17
N LYS A 84 -8.78 -14.47 5.73
CA LYS A 84 -8.42 -13.88 7.02
C LYS A 84 -9.56 -13.96 8.01
N LEU A 85 -9.22 -14.12 9.29
CA LEU A 85 -10.11 -13.96 10.42
C LEU A 85 -9.42 -13.06 11.46
N TYR A 86 -10.11 -12.00 11.90
CA TYR A 86 -9.58 -11.04 12.90
C TYR A 86 -8.17 -10.54 12.60
N ASN A 87 -7.90 -10.19 11.34
CA ASN A 87 -6.60 -9.72 10.87
C ASN A 87 -5.47 -10.79 10.80
N GLU A 88 -5.77 -12.03 11.09
CA GLU A 88 -4.84 -13.17 10.91
C GLU A 88 -5.13 -13.90 9.60
N THR A 89 -4.09 -14.21 8.85
CA THR A 89 -4.20 -15.01 7.63
C THR A 89 -4.34 -16.48 7.99
N LEU A 90 -5.42 -17.11 7.56
CA LEU A 90 -5.68 -18.53 7.80
C LEU A 90 -5.23 -19.40 6.63
N LEU A 91 -5.43 -18.91 5.44
CA LEU A 91 -5.16 -19.62 4.19
C LEU A 91 -4.75 -18.62 3.11
N THR A 92 -3.71 -18.94 2.39
CA THR A 92 -3.31 -18.23 1.16
C THR A 92 -3.35 -19.21 0.00
N PHE A 93 -4.01 -18.84 -1.07
CA PHE A 93 -4.10 -19.65 -2.29
C PHE A 93 -4.02 -18.77 -3.54
N SER A 94 -3.58 -19.34 -4.63
CA SER A 94 -3.61 -18.71 -5.94
C SER A 94 -4.72 -19.30 -6.81
N LEU A 95 -5.27 -18.47 -7.67
CA LEU A 95 -6.21 -18.86 -8.72
C LEU A 95 -5.59 -18.57 -10.09
N GLU A 96 -5.45 -19.57 -10.92
CA GLU A 96 -5.03 -19.43 -12.31
C GLU A 96 -6.14 -19.88 -13.26
N GLU A 97 -6.46 -19.05 -14.22
CA GLU A 97 -7.36 -19.40 -15.30
C GLU A 97 -6.57 -20.09 -16.42
N LYS A 98 -6.83 -21.37 -16.65
CA LYS A 98 -6.19 -22.16 -17.68
C LYS A 98 -7.11 -22.38 -18.90
N GLY A 99 -7.56 -21.30 -19.50
CA GLY A 99 -8.35 -21.34 -20.73
C GLY A 99 -9.49 -22.38 -20.68
N LEU A 100 -9.46 -23.36 -21.57
CA LEU A 100 -10.49 -24.43 -21.66
C LEU A 100 -10.48 -25.44 -20.51
N GLU A 101 -9.40 -25.50 -19.72
CA GLU A 101 -9.29 -26.40 -18.56
C GLU A 101 -9.94 -25.83 -17.28
N GLY A 102 -10.34 -24.56 -17.29
CA GLY A 102 -11.00 -23.90 -16.17
C GLY A 102 -10.04 -23.31 -15.14
N LEU A 103 -10.51 -23.19 -13.91
CA LEU A 103 -9.75 -22.58 -12.82
C LEU A 103 -8.87 -23.63 -12.11
N LYS A 104 -7.60 -23.29 -11.92
CA LYS A 104 -6.69 -24.04 -11.06
C LYS A 104 -6.49 -23.28 -9.76
N VAL A 105 -6.56 -23.99 -8.64
CA VAL A 105 -6.23 -23.47 -7.30
C VAL A 105 -4.94 -24.11 -6.83
N GLU A 106 -4.06 -23.31 -6.27
CA GLU A 106 -2.86 -23.78 -5.58
C GLU A 106 -2.80 -23.19 -4.17
N ILE A 107 -2.77 -24.05 -3.16
CA ILE A 107 -2.63 -23.62 -1.77
C ILE A 107 -1.16 -23.28 -1.51
N ILE A 108 -0.89 -22.03 -1.10
CA ILE A 108 0.45 -21.53 -0.84
C ILE A 108 0.79 -21.64 0.64
N TYR A 109 -0.17 -21.33 1.51
CA TYR A 109 0.03 -21.29 2.95
C TYR A 109 -1.23 -21.71 3.69
N ILE A 110 -1.05 -22.46 4.77
CA ILE A 110 -2.10 -22.83 5.73
C ILE A 110 -1.59 -22.52 7.14
N ASN A 111 -2.40 -21.81 7.92
CA ASN A 111 -2.13 -21.63 9.33
C ASN A 111 -2.58 -22.89 10.09
N GLU A 112 -1.63 -23.76 10.41
CA GLU A 112 -1.89 -25.05 11.06
C GLU A 112 -2.49 -24.89 12.46
N GLU A 113 -2.14 -23.83 13.20
CA GLU A 113 -2.67 -23.57 14.55
C GLU A 113 -4.15 -23.19 14.53
N LYS A 114 -4.61 -22.59 13.43
CA LYS A 114 -5.98 -22.07 13.27
C LYS A 114 -6.84 -22.91 12.31
N LYS A 115 -6.37 -24.09 11.96
CA LYS A 115 -7.04 -24.98 11.00
C LYS A 115 -8.46 -25.34 11.39
N SER A 116 -8.74 -25.43 12.70
CA SER A 116 -10.06 -25.78 13.23
C SER A 116 -11.14 -24.71 13.04
N ILE A 117 -10.75 -23.46 12.74
CA ILE A 117 -11.70 -22.35 12.51
C ILE A 117 -11.98 -22.08 11.04
N LEU A 118 -11.37 -22.85 10.13
CA LEU A 118 -11.74 -22.81 8.72
C LEU A 118 -13.17 -23.34 8.51
N PRO A 119 -13.87 -22.91 7.45
CA PRO A 119 -15.20 -23.41 7.15
C PRO A 119 -15.23 -24.94 7.13
N ILE A 120 -16.26 -25.55 7.74
CA ILE A 120 -16.40 -27.01 7.89
C ILE A 120 -16.43 -27.73 6.54
N ASP A 121 -16.96 -27.09 5.53
CA ASP A 121 -17.08 -27.61 4.17
C ASP A 121 -15.86 -27.30 3.27
N LEU A 122 -14.84 -26.65 3.83
CA LEU A 122 -13.59 -26.39 3.12
C LEU A 122 -12.60 -27.53 3.34
N SER A 123 -12.40 -28.33 2.30
CA SER A 123 -11.30 -29.30 2.26
C SER A 123 -9.99 -28.60 1.94
N LEU A 124 -8.93 -28.83 2.74
CA LEU A 124 -7.61 -28.23 2.57
C LEU A 124 -6.81 -28.93 1.46
N THR A 125 -7.41 -29.04 0.30
CA THR A 125 -6.80 -29.50 -0.95
C THR A 125 -7.09 -28.47 -2.04
N ASN A 126 -6.30 -28.46 -3.09
CA ASN A 126 -6.52 -27.54 -4.21
C ASN A 126 -7.93 -27.67 -4.79
N ASP A 127 -8.41 -28.91 -4.98
CA ASP A 127 -9.76 -29.18 -5.47
C ASP A 127 -10.85 -28.81 -4.45
N GLY A 128 -10.60 -28.99 -3.16
CA GLY A 128 -11.51 -28.63 -2.09
C GLY A 128 -11.74 -27.15 -1.99
N VAL A 129 -10.68 -26.33 -2.07
CA VAL A 129 -10.77 -24.87 -2.10
C VAL A 129 -11.50 -24.41 -3.36
N LEU A 130 -11.22 -24.98 -4.51
CA LEU A 130 -11.91 -24.65 -5.75
C LEU A 130 -13.42 -24.93 -5.66
N LYS A 131 -13.81 -26.08 -5.15
CA LYS A 131 -15.23 -26.46 -4.97
C LYS A 131 -15.92 -25.52 -3.99
N TRP A 132 -15.25 -25.13 -2.91
CA TRP A 132 -15.78 -24.19 -1.92
C TRP A 132 -16.01 -22.80 -2.50
N LEU A 133 -15.10 -22.30 -3.32
CA LEU A 133 -15.20 -21.00 -4.00
C LEU A 133 -16.33 -20.97 -5.05
N GLN A 134 -16.68 -22.09 -5.64
CA GLN A 134 -17.73 -22.21 -6.67
C GLN A 134 -19.16 -22.36 -6.08
N LYS A 135 -19.30 -22.47 -4.79
CA LYS A 135 -20.60 -22.45 -4.10
C LYS A 135 -21.22 -21.06 -4.07
#